data_6aa0acafb9900f6b0a8d64b6d2019b93
#
_entry.id   6aa0acafb9900f6b0a8d64b6d2019b93
#
_cell.length_a   1.000
_cell.length_b   1.000
_cell.length_c   1.000
_cell.angle_alpha   90.00
_cell.angle_beta   90.00
_cell.angle_gamma   90.00
#
_symmetry.space_group_name_H-M   'P 1'
#
loop_
_entity.id
_entity.type
_entity.pdbx_description
1 polymer ?
#
loop_
_entity_poly.entity_id
_entity_poly.type
_entity_poly.pdbx_seq_one_letter_code
_entity_poly.pdbx_strand_id
1 'polypeptide(L)'
;MTLPLRPNKGGFLRPFGCGWFIREFLLGHGPEGSLKIDPDKGATQGDINFQYKSALVRAIARDHSERIISDMVERGIDVTSEIADRIYEDELKKIPHKYTRMRYHSFLVYFGMLKRLGWVELTGETEPSAIQDDYPPAPSRVYYRLTDAGWKATMLEISDPVMTPYHYSREQRSAKILFYI
;
A
#
# COMPACT_ATOMS: atom_id res chain seq x y z
N MET A 1 1.90 14.12 9.12
CA MET A 1 1.77 14.56 7.71
C MET A 1 0.56 13.83 7.16
N THR A 2 -0.59 14.49 7.06
CA THR A 2 -1.86 13.91 6.58
C THR A 2 -1.79 13.78 5.06
N LEU A 3 -1.77 12.53 4.56
CA LEU A 3 -1.84 12.28 3.13
C LEU A 3 -3.22 12.65 2.58
N PRO A 4 -3.32 13.25 1.38
CA PRO A 4 -4.60 13.58 0.80
C PRO A 4 -5.42 12.30 0.55
N LEU A 5 -6.62 12.26 1.11
CA LEU A 5 -7.58 11.19 0.89
C LEU A 5 -8.00 11.16 -0.58
N ARG A 6 -7.86 10.01 -1.24
CA ARG A 6 -8.32 9.83 -2.63
C ARG A 6 -9.66 9.12 -2.66
N PRO A 7 -10.67 9.67 -3.37
CA PRO A 7 -11.93 8.96 -3.57
C PRO A 7 -11.69 7.67 -4.37
N ASN A 8 -12.24 6.58 -3.89
CA ASN A 8 -12.28 5.31 -4.60
C ASN A 8 -13.48 5.31 -5.57
N LYS A 9 -13.43 4.54 -6.67
CA LYS A 9 -14.58 4.36 -7.59
C LYS A 9 -15.87 3.84 -6.94
N GLY A 10 -15.85 3.54 -5.64
CA GLY A 10 -17.00 3.14 -4.84
C GLY A 10 -17.38 4.12 -3.72
N GLY A 11 -16.88 5.36 -3.74
CA GLY A 11 -17.21 6.38 -2.73
C GLY A 11 -16.49 6.24 -1.39
N PHE A 12 -15.63 5.24 -1.21
CA PHE A 12 -14.83 5.09 0.00
C PHE A 12 -13.52 5.87 -0.13
N LEU A 13 -13.19 6.65 0.87
CA LEU A 13 -11.90 7.31 0.98
C LEU A 13 -10.84 6.27 1.39
N ARG A 14 -9.77 6.16 0.60
CA ARG A 14 -8.61 5.36 1.00
C ARG A 14 -7.63 6.24 1.76
N PRO A 15 -7.21 5.85 2.96
CA PRO A 15 -6.26 6.63 3.77
C PRO A 15 -4.90 6.77 3.09
N PHE A 16 -4.52 5.83 2.22
CA PHE A 16 -3.28 5.88 1.42
C PHE A 16 -3.39 5.05 0.14
N GLY A 17 -2.54 5.39 -0.85
CA GLY A 17 -2.44 4.67 -2.12
C GLY A 17 -1.55 3.42 -2.03
N CYS A 18 -1.75 2.48 -2.97
CA CYS A 18 -0.99 1.24 -3.05
C CYS A 18 0.52 1.49 -3.25
N GLY A 19 0.90 2.43 -4.13
CA GLY A 19 2.31 2.72 -4.39
C GLY A 19 3.03 3.31 -3.19
N TRP A 20 2.39 4.26 -2.50
CA TRP A 20 2.92 4.79 -1.26
C TRP A 20 3.15 3.68 -0.23
N PHE A 21 2.13 2.81 -0.03
CA PHE A 21 2.26 1.69 0.89
C PHE A 21 3.42 0.76 0.52
N ILE A 22 3.53 0.35 -0.75
CA ILE A 22 4.61 -0.54 -1.21
C ILE A 22 5.97 0.08 -0.91
N ARG A 23 6.16 1.37 -1.21
CA ARG A 23 7.42 2.05 -0.93
C ARG A 23 7.74 2.05 0.55
N GLU A 24 6.84 2.55 1.39
CA GLU A 24 7.08 2.64 2.84
C GLU A 24 7.28 1.25 3.47
N PHE A 25 6.49 0.27 3.03
CA PHE A 25 6.61 -1.10 3.52
C PHE A 25 7.97 -1.72 3.16
N LEU A 26 8.42 -1.58 1.91
CA LEU A 26 9.72 -2.11 1.48
C LEU A 26 10.91 -1.35 2.07
N LEU A 27 10.71 -0.15 2.57
CA LEU A 27 11.71 0.59 3.37
C LEU A 27 11.71 0.19 4.86
N GLY A 28 10.83 -0.72 5.28
CA GLY A 28 10.65 -1.05 6.70
C GLY A 28 9.84 -0.01 7.50
N HIS A 29 9.28 0.98 6.83
CA HIS A 29 8.49 2.08 7.40
C HIS A 29 6.98 1.89 7.23
N GLY A 30 6.53 0.65 7.03
CA GLY A 30 5.10 0.34 6.86
C GLY A 30 4.23 0.92 7.99
N PRO A 31 2.92 1.19 7.74
CA PRO A 31 2.01 1.67 8.76
C PRO A 31 1.99 0.77 9.99
N GLU A 32 1.62 1.33 11.14
CA GLU A 32 1.52 0.63 12.41
C GLU A 32 0.77 -0.71 12.29
N GLY A 33 1.29 -1.75 12.93
CA GLY A 33 0.79 -3.12 12.85
C GLY A 33 1.13 -3.84 11.54
N SER A 34 1.90 -3.23 10.62
CA SER A 34 2.48 -3.94 9.48
C SER A 34 3.65 -4.80 9.91
N LEU A 35 3.88 -5.89 9.18
CA LEU A 35 5.08 -6.70 9.36
C LEU A 35 6.32 -5.82 9.16
N LYS A 36 7.25 -5.87 10.10
CA LYS A 36 8.55 -5.25 9.93
C LYS A 36 9.41 -6.14 9.06
N ILE A 37 9.95 -5.57 8.01
CA ILE A 37 10.84 -6.29 7.08
C ILE A 37 12.23 -5.66 7.11
N ASP A 38 13.21 -6.46 6.73
CA ASP A 38 14.54 -5.99 6.37
C ASP A 38 14.50 -5.45 4.94
N PRO A 39 14.81 -4.17 4.66
CA PRO A 39 14.78 -3.61 3.33
C PRO A 39 15.69 -4.34 2.31
N ASP A 40 16.82 -4.90 2.76
CA ASP A 40 17.74 -5.62 1.89
C ASP A 40 17.18 -6.98 1.48
N LYS A 41 16.50 -7.66 2.42
CA LYS A 41 15.81 -8.92 2.14
C LYS A 41 14.53 -8.70 1.33
N GLY A 42 13.82 -7.64 1.61
CA GLY A 42 12.55 -7.32 0.96
C GLY A 42 11.40 -8.21 1.41
N ALA A 43 10.39 -8.36 0.53
CA ALA A 43 9.20 -9.16 0.81
C ALA A 43 8.64 -9.80 -0.46
N THR A 44 7.85 -10.86 -0.29
CA THR A 44 7.16 -11.47 -1.43
C THR A 44 5.97 -10.62 -1.88
N GLN A 45 5.62 -10.73 -3.15
CA GLN A 45 4.48 -10.00 -3.71
C GLN A 45 3.16 -10.34 -2.99
N GLY A 46 3.01 -11.58 -2.53
CA GLY A 46 1.86 -12.02 -1.74
C GLY A 46 1.79 -11.33 -0.38
N ASP A 47 2.92 -11.25 0.32
CA ASP A 47 3.00 -10.57 1.63
C ASP A 47 2.74 -9.08 1.50
N ILE A 48 3.32 -8.42 0.50
CA ILE A 48 3.08 -7.00 0.24
C ILE A 48 1.58 -6.73 0.03
N ASN A 49 0.90 -7.57 -0.78
CA ASN A 49 -0.53 -7.42 -1.01
C ASN A 49 -1.37 -7.68 0.25
N PHE A 50 -1.02 -8.70 1.02
CA PHE A 50 -1.69 -9.02 2.28
C PHE A 50 -1.52 -7.88 3.30
N GLN A 51 -0.30 -7.39 3.49
CA GLN A 51 0.01 -6.29 4.40
C GLN A 51 -0.68 -4.99 3.98
N TYR A 52 -0.74 -4.69 2.68
CA TYR A 52 -1.49 -3.54 2.16
C TYR A 52 -2.97 -3.60 2.54
N LYS A 53 -3.62 -4.74 2.32
CA LYS A 53 -5.04 -4.92 2.67
C LYS A 53 -5.27 -4.80 4.17
N SER A 54 -4.42 -5.42 4.96
CA SER A 54 -4.49 -5.38 6.42
C SER A 54 -4.29 -3.97 6.96
N ALA A 55 -3.34 -3.22 6.40
CA ALA A 55 -3.11 -1.83 6.77
C ALA A 55 -4.31 -0.92 6.41
N LEU A 56 -4.96 -1.14 5.26
CA LEU A 56 -6.19 -0.42 4.91
C LEU A 56 -7.33 -0.68 5.89
N VAL A 57 -7.54 -1.94 6.28
CA VAL A 57 -8.58 -2.29 7.27
C VAL A 57 -8.32 -1.58 8.59
N ARG A 58 -7.07 -1.65 9.09
CA ARG A 58 -6.70 -0.96 10.34
C ARG A 58 -6.88 0.55 10.27
N ALA A 59 -6.49 1.17 9.15
CA ALA A 59 -6.62 2.61 8.99
C ALA A 59 -8.09 3.06 8.92
N ILE A 60 -8.97 2.28 8.27
CA ILE A 60 -10.41 2.56 8.24
C ILE A 60 -11.02 2.39 9.62
N ALA A 61 -10.65 1.31 10.35
CA ALA A 61 -11.14 1.09 11.71
C ALA A 61 -10.73 2.24 12.64
N ARG A 62 -9.50 2.72 12.52
CA ARG A 62 -8.99 3.86 13.29
C ARG A 62 -9.78 5.13 13.00
N ASP A 63 -9.99 5.49 11.75
CA ASP A 63 -10.78 6.67 11.36
C ASP A 63 -12.21 6.60 11.90
N HIS A 64 -12.84 5.41 11.87
CA HIS A 64 -14.17 5.23 12.44
C HIS A 64 -14.16 5.35 13.96
N SER A 65 -13.21 4.71 14.65
CA SER A 65 -13.10 4.78 16.11
C SER A 65 -12.81 6.20 16.59
N GLU A 66 -11.95 6.95 15.93
CA GLU A 66 -11.65 8.35 16.24
C GLU A 66 -12.90 9.23 16.14
N ARG A 67 -13.76 9.02 15.14
CA ARG A 67 -15.04 9.74 15.00
C ARG A 67 -16.00 9.40 16.15
N ILE A 68 -16.12 8.12 16.53
CA ILE A 68 -16.98 7.71 17.64
C ILE A 68 -16.48 8.32 18.96
N ILE A 69 -15.17 8.28 19.18
CA ILE A 69 -14.55 8.86 20.37
C ILE A 69 -14.79 10.37 20.42
N SER A 70 -14.62 11.09 19.31
CA SER A 70 -14.88 12.53 19.22
C SER A 70 -16.33 12.86 19.57
N ASP A 71 -17.29 12.13 19.02
CA ASP A 71 -18.73 12.30 19.32
C ASP A 71 -19.04 12.02 20.81
N MET A 72 -18.41 11.01 21.42
CA MET A 72 -18.56 10.73 22.85
C MET A 72 -18.01 11.87 23.72
N VAL A 73 -16.83 12.39 23.41
CA VAL A 73 -16.21 13.51 24.12
C VAL A 73 -17.05 14.78 23.99
N GLU A 74 -17.59 15.08 22.80
CA GLU A 74 -18.47 16.20 22.56
C GLU A 74 -19.76 16.12 23.40
N ARG A 75 -20.24 14.91 23.71
CA ARG A 75 -21.38 14.67 24.63
C ARG A 75 -21.00 14.67 26.11
N GLY A 76 -19.76 14.97 26.44
CA GLY A 76 -19.28 15.00 27.83
C GLY A 76 -19.04 13.64 28.46
N ILE A 77 -18.88 12.58 27.62
CA ILE A 77 -18.54 11.23 28.09
C ILE A 77 -17.02 11.12 28.19
N ASP A 78 -16.56 10.76 29.38
CA ASP A 78 -15.12 10.50 29.58
C ASP A 78 -14.69 9.18 28.92
N VAL A 79 -13.71 9.25 28.03
CA VAL A 79 -13.22 8.09 27.26
C VAL A 79 -11.84 7.73 27.77
N THR A 80 -11.74 6.62 28.50
CA THR A 80 -10.48 6.03 28.91
C THR A 80 -9.80 5.31 27.74
N SER A 81 -8.48 5.02 27.87
CA SER A 81 -7.75 4.23 26.87
C SER A 81 -8.38 2.86 26.61
N GLU A 82 -8.87 2.20 27.66
CA GLU A 82 -9.53 0.89 27.54
C GLU A 82 -10.85 0.95 26.73
N ILE A 83 -11.60 2.06 26.89
CA ILE A 83 -12.83 2.30 26.09
C ILE A 83 -12.42 2.55 24.63
N ALA A 84 -11.40 3.36 24.38
CA ALA A 84 -10.91 3.65 23.04
C ALA A 84 -10.43 2.39 22.33
N ASP A 85 -9.65 1.55 22.99
CA ASP A 85 -9.15 0.28 22.47
C ASP A 85 -10.30 -0.67 22.12
N ARG A 86 -11.32 -0.76 22.99
CA ARG A 86 -12.51 -1.58 22.73
C ARG A 86 -13.28 -1.09 21.50
N ILE A 87 -13.48 0.22 21.39
CA ILE A 87 -14.14 0.82 20.21
C ILE A 87 -13.36 0.48 18.94
N TYR A 88 -12.04 0.62 18.96
CA TYR A 88 -11.19 0.27 17.82
C TYR A 88 -11.31 -1.22 17.43
N GLU A 89 -11.23 -2.12 18.40
CA GLU A 89 -11.36 -3.56 18.18
C GLU A 89 -12.74 -3.93 17.59
N ASP A 90 -13.80 -3.28 18.06
CA ASP A 90 -15.15 -3.52 17.55
C ASP A 90 -15.33 -2.96 16.14
N GLU A 91 -14.76 -1.80 15.82
CA GLU A 91 -14.77 -1.26 14.46
C GLU A 91 -13.93 -2.16 13.53
N LEU A 92 -12.78 -2.67 13.99
CA LEU A 92 -11.94 -3.58 13.21
C LEU A 92 -12.71 -4.85 12.79
N LYS A 93 -13.51 -5.44 13.70
CA LYS A 93 -14.34 -6.62 13.41
C LYS A 93 -15.46 -6.35 12.40
N LYS A 94 -15.98 -5.10 12.35
CA LYS A 94 -17.07 -4.71 11.43
C LYS A 94 -16.60 -4.54 9.98
N ILE A 95 -15.29 -4.35 9.75
CA ILE A 95 -14.76 -4.10 8.41
C ILE A 95 -14.40 -5.45 7.74
N PRO A 96 -15.25 -5.99 6.86
CA PRO A 96 -14.93 -7.23 6.18
C PRO A 96 -13.78 -7.02 5.19
N HIS A 97 -12.87 -7.99 5.09
CA HIS A 97 -11.77 -7.99 4.12
C HIS A 97 -12.20 -7.72 2.66
N LYS A 98 -13.46 -7.99 2.32
CA LYS A 98 -14.01 -7.68 0.99
C LYS A 98 -14.08 -6.17 0.68
N TYR A 99 -14.05 -5.28 1.69
CA TYR A 99 -14.06 -3.82 1.46
C TYR A 99 -12.69 -3.28 1.06
N THR A 100 -11.62 -3.99 1.32
CA THR A 100 -10.28 -3.63 0.83
C THR A 100 -10.08 -3.96 -0.66
N ARG A 101 -11.16 -4.08 -1.42
CA ARG A 101 -11.31 -4.60 -2.78
C ARG A 101 -10.27 -4.14 -3.81
N MET A 102 -9.00 -4.39 -3.55
CA MET A 102 -8.09 -4.61 -4.63
C MET A 102 -8.08 -6.11 -4.91
N ARG A 103 -8.68 -6.53 -6.04
CA ARG A 103 -8.55 -7.91 -6.49
C ARG A 103 -7.06 -8.21 -6.62
N TYR A 104 -6.62 -9.40 -6.27
CA TYR A 104 -5.22 -9.79 -6.40
C TYR A 104 -4.69 -9.54 -7.83
N HIS A 105 -5.49 -9.82 -8.82
CA HIS A 105 -5.17 -9.52 -10.21
C HIS A 105 -4.86 -8.02 -10.45
N SER A 106 -5.67 -7.12 -9.90
CA SER A 106 -5.41 -5.66 -10.03
C SER A 106 -4.11 -5.25 -9.33
N PHE A 107 -3.79 -5.88 -8.19
CA PHE A 107 -2.52 -5.69 -7.51
C PHE A 107 -1.34 -6.20 -8.37
N LEU A 108 -1.49 -7.37 -9.02
CA LEU A 108 -0.46 -7.92 -9.91
C LEU A 108 -0.15 -6.99 -11.09
N VAL A 109 -1.20 -6.44 -11.73
CA VAL A 109 -1.04 -5.47 -12.82
C VAL A 109 -0.29 -4.22 -12.34
N TYR A 110 -0.70 -3.69 -11.17
CA TYR A 110 -0.07 -2.53 -10.57
C TYR A 110 1.40 -2.80 -10.20
N PHE A 111 1.68 -3.90 -9.50
CA PHE A 111 3.02 -4.29 -9.13
C PHE A 111 3.91 -4.58 -10.35
N GLY A 112 3.32 -5.15 -11.41
CA GLY A 112 3.97 -5.31 -12.71
C GLY A 112 4.41 -3.98 -13.34
N MET A 113 3.66 -2.88 -13.09
CA MET A 113 4.08 -1.55 -13.52
C MET A 113 5.29 -1.05 -12.72
N LEU A 114 5.33 -1.26 -11.40
CA LEU A 114 6.49 -0.89 -10.59
C LEU A 114 7.76 -1.61 -11.03
N LYS A 115 7.64 -2.89 -11.41
CA LYS A 115 8.76 -3.64 -12.00
C LYS A 115 9.22 -3.05 -13.33
N ARG A 116 8.30 -2.69 -14.23
CA ARG A 116 8.63 -2.07 -15.53
C ARG A 116 9.28 -0.70 -15.39
N LEU A 117 8.91 0.07 -14.37
CA LEU A 117 9.54 1.35 -14.05
C LEU A 117 10.90 1.19 -13.36
N GLY A 118 11.29 -0.06 -13.04
CA GLY A 118 12.53 -0.33 -12.31
C GLY A 118 12.50 0.17 -10.86
N TRP A 119 11.31 0.35 -10.27
CA TRP A 119 11.18 0.82 -8.89
C TRP A 119 11.27 -0.30 -7.85
N VAL A 120 11.03 -1.53 -8.28
CA VAL A 120 11.23 -2.74 -7.49
C VAL A 120 12.01 -3.76 -8.32
N GLU A 121 12.87 -4.51 -7.65
CA GLU A 121 13.70 -5.56 -8.26
C GLU A 121 13.67 -6.84 -7.43
N LEU A 122 14.06 -7.96 -8.04
CA LEU A 122 14.28 -9.23 -7.35
C LEU A 122 15.53 -9.14 -6.48
N THR A 123 15.45 -9.66 -5.24
CA THR A 123 16.63 -9.78 -4.37
C THR A 123 17.46 -11.02 -4.68
N GLY A 124 16.90 -12.00 -5.39
CA GLY A 124 17.46 -13.33 -5.57
C GLY A 124 17.05 -14.32 -4.47
N GLU A 125 16.48 -13.85 -3.37
CA GLU A 125 15.94 -14.70 -2.31
C GLU A 125 14.68 -15.42 -2.77
N THR A 126 14.54 -16.66 -2.36
CA THR A 126 13.36 -17.49 -2.63
C THR A 126 12.99 -18.30 -1.40
N GLU A 127 11.70 -18.59 -1.27
CA GLU A 127 11.21 -19.54 -0.29
C GLU A 127 10.28 -20.56 -0.96
N PRO A 128 10.19 -21.79 -0.45
CA PRO A 128 9.21 -22.76 -0.93
C PRO A 128 7.80 -22.21 -0.78
N SER A 129 6.91 -22.53 -1.74
CA SER A 129 5.49 -22.22 -1.56
C SER A 129 4.94 -23.00 -0.36
N ALA A 130 4.03 -22.38 0.39
CA ALA A 130 3.31 -23.06 1.47
C ALA A 130 2.40 -24.20 0.94
N ILE A 131 2.08 -24.20 -0.37
CA ILE A 131 1.28 -25.22 -1.05
C ILE A 131 2.28 -26.15 -1.77
N GLN A 132 2.89 -27.07 -1.03
CA GLN A 132 3.86 -28.03 -1.59
C GLN A 132 3.24 -29.41 -1.91
N ASP A 133 2.04 -29.66 -1.36
CA ASP A 133 1.37 -30.96 -1.50
C ASP A 133 0.62 -31.11 -2.84
N ASP A 134 0.49 -30.01 -3.62
CA ASP A 134 -0.08 -30.06 -4.96
C ASP A 134 0.91 -30.58 -5.99
N TYR A 135 0.41 -31.40 -6.93
CA TYR A 135 1.24 -31.85 -8.05
C TYR A 135 0.74 -31.24 -9.37
N PRO A 136 1.57 -30.49 -10.11
CA PRO A 136 2.98 -30.11 -9.79
C PRO A 136 3.06 -29.12 -8.63
N PRO A 137 4.16 -29.13 -7.86
CA PRO A 137 4.33 -28.23 -6.72
C PRO A 137 4.27 -26.78 -7.17
N ALA A 138 3.63 -25.92 -6.37
CA ALA A 138 3.54 -24.50 -6.65
C ALA A 138 4.95 -23.87 -6.74
N PRO A 139 5.17 -22.90 -7.64
CA PRO A 139 6.46 -22.27 -7.82
C PRO A 139 6.92 -21.57 -6.54
N SER A 140 8.22 -21.56 -6.29
CA SER A 140 8.82 -20.85 -5.16
C SER A 140 8.42 -19.38 -5.14
N ARG A 141 8.19 -18.85 -3.95
CA ARG A 141 7.93 -17.42 -3.74
C ARG A 141 9.25 -16.66 -3.87
N VAL A 142 9.23 -15.56 -4.59
CA VAL A 142 10.40 -14.70 -4.82
C VAL A 142 10.25 -13.37 -4.07
N TYR A 143 11.37 -12.84 -3.60
CA TYR A 143 11.42 -11.61 -2.82
C TYR A 143 11.76 -10.41 -3.70
N TYR A 144 11.15 -9.28 -3.38
CA TYR A 144 11.36 -7.99 -4.04
C TYR A 144 11.79 -6.94 -3.03
N ARG A 145 12.73 -6.10 -3.43
CA ARG A 145 13.12 -4.90 -2.68
C ARG A 145 12.91 -3.64 -3.53
N LEU A 146 12.95 -2.50 -2.85
CA LEU A 146 12.91 -1.20 -3.52
C LEU A 146 14.27 -0.90 -4.13
N THR A 147 14.26 -0.31 -5.33
CA THR A 147 15.49 0.22 -5.96
C THR A 147 15.71 1.68 -5.56
N ASP A 148 16.90 2.23 -5.83
CA ASP A 148 17.18 3.65 -5.69
C ASP A 148 16.20 4.52 -6.50
N ALA A 149 15.81 4.08 -7.69
CA ALA A 149 14.84 4.76 -8.53
C ALA A 149 13.44 4.80 -7.86
N GLY A 150 13.02 3.69 -7.26
CA GLY A 150 11.77 3.61 -6.51
C GLY A 150 11.78 4.47 -5.25
N TRP A 151 12.93 4.54 -4.56
CA TRP A 151 13.11 5.41 -3.41
C TRP A 151 13.02 6.90 -3.78
N LYS A 152 13.62 7.29 -4.89
CA LYS A 152 13.66 8.68 -5.40
C LYS A 152 12.39 9.11 -6.13
N ALA A 153 11.51 8.18 -6.46
CA ALA A 153 10.26 8.49 -7.15
C ALA A 153 9.42 9.50 -6.35
N THR A 154 8.91 10.52 -7.03
CA THR A 154 8.11 11.58 -6.41
C THR A 154 6.76 11.06 -5.91
N MET A 155 6.14 11.79 -4.98
CA MET A 155 4.80 11.43 -4.48
C MET A 155 3.74 11.42 -5.60
N LEU A 156 3.91 12.26 -6.63
CA LEU A 156 3.01 12.27 -7.78
C LEU A 156 3.14 10.98 -8.60
N GLU A 157 4.36 10.59 -8.93
CA GLU A 157 4.67 9.36 -9.67
C GLU A 157 4.19 8.12 -8.91
N ILE A 158 4.50 8.03 -7.61
CA ILE A 158 4.07 6.92 -6.74
C ILE A 158 2.55 6.85 -6.64
N SER A 159 1.88 7.99 -6.72
CA SER A 159 0.42 8.04 -6.65
C SER A 159 -0.25 7.45 -7.88
N ASP A 160 0.37 7.58 -9.04
CA ASP A 160 -0.13 7.08 -10.32
C ASP A 160 1.01 6.56 -11.22
N PRO A 161 1.61 5.42 -10.88
CA PRO A 161 2.72 4.84 -11.64
C PRO A 161 2.32 4.43 -13.07
N VAL A 162 1.03 4.24 -13.32
CA VAL A 162 0.53 3.93 -14.66
C VAL A 162 0.68 5.12 -15.60
N MET A 163 0.48 6.33 -15.09
CA MET A 163 0.60 7.58 -15.88
C MET A 163 2.02 8.13 -15.94
N THR A 164 2.92 7.68 -15.08
CA THR A 164 4.32 8.15 -15.03
C THR A 164 5.01 8.14 -16.40
N PRO A 165 4.97 7.08 -17.23
CA PRO A 165 5.60 7.09 -18.56
C PRO A 165 5.04 8.16 -19.50
N TYR A 166 3.78 8.54 -19.33
CA TYR A 166 3.14 9.55 -20.16
C TYR A 166 3.54 10.98 -19.74
N HIS A 167 3.80 11.23 -18.46
CA HIS A 167 4.30 12.50 -17.96
C HIS A 167 5.70 12.80 -18.50
N TYR A 168 6.61 11.85 -18.43
CA TYR A 168 7.96 11.99 -19.01
C TYR A 168 7.94 12.26 -20.52
N SER A 169 7.07 11.58 -21.26
CA SER A 169 6.93 11.80 -22.70
C SER A 169 6.44 13.21 -23.03
N ARG A 170 5.64 13.81 -22.18
CA ARG A 170 5.11 15.17 -22.36
C ARG A 170 6.17 16.23 -22.06
N GLU A 171 6.93 16.07 -20.99
CA GLU A 171 8.02 16.98 -20.64
C GLU A 171 9.15 16.95 -21.68
N GLN A 172 9.52 15.76 -22.18
CA GLN A 172 10.49 15.63 -23.25
C GLN A 172 10.03 16.27 -24.56
N ARG A 173 8.74 16.25 -24.87
CA ARG A 173 8.17 16.96 -26.03
C ARG A 173 8.22 18.47 -25.84
N SER A 174 7.92 18.96 -24.62
CA SER A 174 7.99 20.41 -24.30
C SER A 174 9.43 20.92 -24.34
N ALA A 175 10.39 20.14 -23.85
CA ALA A 175 11.81 20.48 -23.93
C ALA A 175 12.33 20.53 -25.38
N LYS A 176 11.88 19.64 -26.26
CA LYS A 176 12.24 19.67 -27.69
C LYS A 176 11.68 20.90 -28.43
N ILE A 177 10.51 21.39 -28.04
CA ILE A 177 9.90 22.60 -28.65
C ILE A 177 10.70 23.85 -28.27
N LEU A 178 11.26 23.89 -27.05
CA LEU A 178 12.08 25.04 -26.59
C LEU A 178 13.48 25.10 -27.24
N PHE A 179 13.97 24.03 -27.85
CA PHE A 179 15.24 24.03 -28.58
C PHE A 179 15.11 24.35 -30.07
N TYR A 180 13.91 24.60 -30.58
CA TYR A 180 13.65 24.94 -31.98
C TYR A 180 13.03 26.34 -32.16
N ILE A 181 13.05 27.20 -31.14
CA ILE A 181 12.77 28.62 -31.17
C ILE A 181 14.06 29.39 -30.82
#